data_ad96168309c40f18e4d3ec5e5ffecd51
#
_entry.id   ad96168309c40f18e4d3ec5e5ffecd51
#
_cell.length_a   1.000
_cell.length_b   1.000
_cell.length_c   1.000
_cell.angle_alpha   90.00
_cell.angle_beta   90.00
_cell.angle_gamma   90.00
#
_symmetry.space_group_name_H-M   'P 1'
#
loop_
_entity.id
_entity.type
_entity.pdbx_description
1 polymer ?
#
loop_
_entity_poly.entity_id
_entity_poly.type
_entity_poly.pdbx_seq_one_letter_code
_entity_poly.pdbx_strand_id
1 'polypeptide(L)'
;TEKEYLHMPEFHSRFEKIDRRVPIDEHNCAVQFDVTKCKNCTLCRRACADTQTVLDYYSLSSTGDMPICVHCGQCSSACPFGAIVEVNDVDKVKAALKDTEKIVIFQTAPAVRVGLGEAFGMDPGTFVEGKMVAALRTLGADYVFDTDFGADLTIMEEATELLHRLQSEEIPIPQFTSCCPAWVEFAETFYPDLLQHLSSTKSPISILSPVIKTYFAQQKNIDPKKIVNVCVTPCTAKKAEIRRPELSAAGLFWDEPEIRDTDICITTRELAQWIQDENIDFANLEDGQFDKAFGEASGGGRIFGNSGGVMEAAIRTAYHMFTGRPAPKDFIPFEPVRGLQGVKKATVIFGHFVLHVAAISGLGNARAFIDDLIKNDSFEDYSFIEVMACPGGCIGGGGQPKVKLPQVKKVQEARTASIYKSDEETDVKASWQNPEIEELYEAFLDEPLSEMAEFTLHTYFSDKSDQLGRMKNLTPQTNPMSPKYKPPTTEE
;
A
#
# COMPACT_ATOMS: atom_id res chain seq x y z
N THR A 1 36.56 13.43 10.91
CA THR A 1 35.95 12.51 11.87
C THR A 1 35.10 13.30 12.86
N GLU A 2 34.06 12.74 13.46
CA GLU A 2 33.11 13.46 14.35
C GLU A 2 33.80 14.26 15.49
N LYS A 3 34.92 13.83 16.00
CA LYS A 3 35.66 14.50 17.06
C LYS A 3 36.32 15.83 16.64
N GLU A 4 36.69 15.99 15.37
CA GLU A 4 37.28 17.24 14.89
C GLU A 4 36.22 18.33 14.63
N TYR A 5 34.99 17.92 14.31
CA TYR A 5 33.87 18.86 14.17
C TYR A 5 33.41 19.43 15.54
N LEU A 6 33.61 18.69 16.63
CA LEU A 6 33.26 19.10 17.99
C LEU A 6 34.10 20.28 18.53
N HIS A 7 35.20 20.66 17.87
CA HIS A 7 36.09 21.72 18.30
C HIS A 7 35.98 23.04 17.52
N MET A 8 34.99 23.17 16.63
CA MET A 8 34.75 24.41 15.89
C MET A 8 33.39 25.04 16.29
N PRO A 9 33.33 25.94 17.29
CA PRO A 9 32.06 26.42 17.85
C PRO A 9 31.14 27.10 16.86
N GLU A 10 31.66 27.84 15.88
CA GLU A 10 30.87 28.53 14.87
C GLU A 10 30.33 27.56 13.78
N PHE A 11 31.01 26.48 13.56
CA PHE A 11 30.60 25.44 12.63
C PHE A 11 29.49 24.57 13.22
N HIS A 12 29.57 24.29 14.52
CA HIS A 12 28.53 23.59 15.26
C HIS A 12 27.20 24.33 15.27
N SER A 13 27.21 25.64 15.51
CA SER A 13 25.97 26.42 15.55
C SER A 13 25.24 26.51 14.19
N ARG A 14 25.94 26.29 13.07
CA ARG A 14 25.36 26.20 11.74
C ARG A 14 24.89 24.79 11.38
N PHE A 15 25.52 23.74 11.85
CA PHE A 15 25.19 22.36 11.53
C PHE A 15 24.15 21.78 12.49
N GLU A 16 24.10 22.17 13.74
CA GLU A 16 23.03 21.81 14.68
C GLU A 16 21.65 22.33 14.25
N LYS A 17 21.61 23.39 13.41
CA LYS A 17 20.35 23.96 12.90
C LYS A 17 19.82 23.33 11.61
N ILE A 18 20.59 22.47 10.95
CA ILE A 18 20.18 21.86 9.68
C ILE A 18 20.43 20.36 9.76
N ASP A 19 19.47 19.63 10.29
CA ASP A 19 19.47 18.20 10.07
C ASP A 19 19.15 17.94 8.58
N ARG A 20 20.18 17.51 7.84
CA ARG A 20 20.11 17.26 6.41
C ARG A 20 19.55 15.88 6.07
N ARG A 21 19.31 15.06 7.06
CA ARG A 21 18.83 13.69 6.91
C ARG A 21 17.37 13.59 7.37
N VAL A 22 16.66 12.62 6.83
CA VAL A 22 15.40 12.21 7.46
C VAL A 22 15.74 11.46 8.76
N PRO A 23 15.14 11.80 9.89
CA PRO A 23 15.29 11.00 11.10
C PRO A 23 14.57 9.67 10.92
N ILE A 24 15.21 8.58 11.33
CA ILE A 24 14.64 7.23 11.30
C ILE A 24 14.93 6.60 12.67
N ASP A 25 13.89 6.11 13.30
CA ASP A 25 14.00 5.36 14.55
C ASP A 25 14.77 4.05 14.32
N GLU A 26 15.62 3.66 15.26
CA GLU A 26 16.42 2.42 15.17
C GLU A 26 15.56 1.15 15.17
N HIS A 27 14.33 1.23 15.72
CA HIS A 27 13.34 0.15 15.75
C HIS A 27 12.34 0.23 14.61
N ASN A 28 12.53 1.11 13.61
CA ASN A 28 11.65 1.22 12.48
C ASN A 28 11.59 -0.11 11.72
N CYS A 29 10.39 -0.64 11.58
CA CYS A 29 10.17 -1.97 11.01
C CYS A 29 10.25 -2.03 9.47
N ALA A 30 10.23 -0.89 8.80
CA ALA A 30 10.14 -0.81 7.35
C ALA A 30 11.46 -0.37 6.69
N VAL A 31 12.15 0.59 7.30
CA VAL A 31 13.39 1.16 6.75
C VAL A 31 14.45 1.30 7.82
N GLN A 32 15.70 1.13 7.44
CA GLN A 32 16.88 1.27 8.31
C GLN A 32 17.91 2.22 7.69
N PHE A 33 18.74 2.80 8.54
CA PHE A 33 19.71 3.80 8.16
C PHE A 33 21.14 3.38 8.48
N ASP A 34 22.00 3.31 7.46
CA ASP A 34 23.43 3.10 7.56
C ASP A 34 24.17 4.45 7.43
N VAL A 35 24.56 5.01 8.58
CA VAL A 35 25.25 6.30 8.63
C VAL A 35 26.57 6.30 7.89
N THR A 36 27.23 5.14 7.76
CA THR A 36 28.56 5.02 7.10
C THR A 36 28.51 5.29 5.61
N LYS A 37 27.35 5.00 4.99
CA LYS A 37 27.12 5.22 3.55
C LYS A 37 26.58 6.63 3.25
N CYS A 38 26.15 7.37 4.26
CA CYS A 38 25.47 8.65 4.10
C CYS A 38 26.44 9.74 3.58
N LYS A 39 26.04 10.45 2.54
CA LYS A 39 26.76 11.59 1.95
C LYS A 39 26.09 12.95 2.26
N ASN A 40 25.12 12.99 3.15
CA ASN A 40 24.46 14.22 3.61
C ASN A 40 23.83 15.05 2.46
N CYS A 41 23.31 14.37 1.41
CA CYS A 41 22.83 15.00 0.18
C CYS A 41 21.40 15.57 0.26
N THR A 42 20.70 15.42 1.39
CA THR A 42 19.33 15.92 1.65
C THR A 42 18.18 15.23 0.91
N LEU A 43 18.41 14.36 -0.07
CA LEU A 43 17.35 13.78 -0.91
C LEU A 43 16.29 13.01 -0.11
N CYS A 44 16.69 12.26 0.92
CA CYS A 44 15.76 11.55 1.81
C CYS A 44 14.87 12.51 2.63
N ARG A 45 15.46 13.62 3.13
CA ARG A 45 14.69 14.65 3.83
C ARG A 45 13.66 15.28 2.92
N ARG A 46 14.07 15.68 1.71
CA ARG A 46 13.16 16.27 0.72
C ARG A 46 12.04 15.31 0.30
N ALA A 47 12.35 14.04 0.14
CA ALA A 47 11.32 13.04 -0.14
C ALA A 47 10.28 12.97 0.98
N CYS A 48 10.69 13.05 2.26
CA CYS A 48 9.79 12.98 3.40
C CYS A 48 9.07 14.30 3.70
N ALA A 49 9.78 15.43 3.62
CA ALA A 49 9.23 16.74 3.95
C ALA A 49 8.44 17.37 2.78
N ASP A 50 9.03 17.39 1.57
CA ASP A 50 8.47 18.14 0.45
C ASP A 50 7.46 17.30 -0.35
N THR A 51 7.72 15.98 -0.51
CA THR A 51 6.87 15.11 -1.32
C THR A 51 5.80 14.39 -0.49
N GLN A 52 6.19 13.83 0.66
CA GLN A 52 5.28 13.08 1.51
C GLN A 52 4.64 13.93 2.62
N THR A 53 5.15 15.12 2.86
CA THR A 53 4.62 16.06 3.87
C THR A 53 4.42 15.45 5.27
N VAL A 54 5.34 14.58 5.68
CA VAL A 54 5.39 13.97 7.01
C VAL A 54 6.39 14.72 7.89
N LEU A 55 7.67 14.69 7.51
CA LEU A 55 8.69 15.48 8.20
C LEU A 55 8.43 16.98 8.00
N ASP A 56 8.74 17.78 9.01
CA ASP A 56 8.49 19.22 9.05
C ASP A 56 6.99 19.61 9.21
N TYR A 57 6.09 18.63 9.33
CA TYR A 57 4.68 18.83 9.73
C TYR A 57 4.42 18.48 11.20
N TYR A 58 5.47 18.21 11.95
CA TYR A 58 5.50 18.06 13.40
C TYR A 58 6.86 18.52 13.94
N SER A 59 6.97 18.76 15.26
CA SER A 59 8.24 19.09 15.90
C SER A 59 8.80 17.87 16.61
N LEU A 60 10.07 17.49 16.33
CA LEU A 60 10.74 16.40 17.05
C LEU A 60 10.75 16.64 18.56
N SER A 61 10.91 17.89 19.01
CA SER A 61 10.87 18.20 20.44
C SER A 61 9.50 17.96 21.08
N SER A 62 8.41 18.04 20.33
CA SER A 62 7.06 17.74 20.83
C SER A 62 6.76 16.23 20.87
N THR A 63 7.47 15.45 20.07
CA THR A 63 7.34 13.98 20.04
C THR A 63 8.35 13.28 20.98
N GLY A 64 9.10 14.05 21.79
CA GLY A 64 10.15 13.49 22.64
C GLY A 64 11.33 12.92 21.86
N ASP A 65 11.69 13.59 20.77
CA ASP A 65 12.72 13.19 19.79
C ASP A 65 12.42 11.90 19.01
N MET A 66 11.20 11.36 19.11
CA MET A 66 10.77 10.20 18.32
C MET A 66 10.27 10.66 16.95
N PRO A 67 10.87 10.18 15.86
CA PRO A 67 10.43 10.55 14.52
C PRO A 67 9.12 9.85 14.14
N ILE A 68 8.16 10.62 13.65
CA ILE A 68 6.96 10.09 13.03
C ILE A 68 7.30 9.56 11.62
N CYS A 69 6.87 8.34 11.34
CA CYS A 69 7.12 7.68 10.08
C CYS A 69 5.88 6.91 9.61
N VAL A 70 5.42 7.18 8.39
CA VAL A 70 4.34 6.43 7.73
C VAL A 70 4.85 5.21 6.94
N HIS A 71 6.09 4.86 7.11
CA HIS A 71 6.74 3.65 6.58
C HIS A 71 6.76 3.54 5.03
N CYS A 72 6.47 4.59 4.29
CA CYS A 72 6.29 4.58 2.83
C CYS A 72 7.55 4.25 2.02
N GLY A 73 8.75 4.33 2.62
CA GLY A 73 10.03 3.98 1.98
C GLY A 73 10.50 4.92 0.86
N GLN A 74 9.84 6.07 0.63
CA GLN A 74 10.26 7.03 -0.39
C GLN A 74 11.63 7.64 -0.09
N CYS A 75 12.02 7.73 1.18
CA CYS A 75 13.37 8.10 1.59
C CYS A 75 14.44 7.08 1.15
N SER A 76 14.11 5.78 1.19
CA SER A 76 14.98 4.71 0.66
C SER A 76 15.10 4.80 -0.86
N SER A 77 13.97 4.97 -1.57
CA SER A 77 13.95 5.12 -3.03
C SER A 77 14.74 6.35 -3.49
N ALA A 78 14.68 7.47 -2.73
CA ALA A 78 15.42 8.68 -3.02
C ALA A 78 16.92 8.60 -2.68
N CYS A 79 17.36 7.60 -1.90
CA CYS A 79 18.75 7.49 -1.48
C CYS A 79 19.62 6.78 -2.52
N PRO A 80 20.48 7.51 -3.29
CA PRO A 80 21.31 6.88 -4.33
C PRO A 80 22.53 6.14 -3.77
N PHE A 81 22.84 6.34 -2.48
CA PHE A 81 24.03 5.77 -1.84
C PHE A 81 23.73 4.50 -1.05
N GLY A 82 22.48 4.06 -0.99
CA GLY A 82 22.06 2.91 -0.18
C GLY A 82 22.27 3.11 1.32
N ALA A 83 22.29 4.38 1.78
CA ALA A 83 22.35 4.70 3.21
C ALA A 83 21.00 4.46 3.90
N ILE A 84 19.91 4.53 3.16
CA ILE A 84 18.59 4.11 3.62
C ILE A 84 18.14 2.96 2.75
N VAL A 85 17.79 1.86 3.39
CA VAL A 85 17.30 0.63 2.76
C VAL A 85 16.12 0.10 3.56
N GLU A 86 15.35 -0.79 2.96
CA GLU A 86 14.33 -1.56 3.68
C GLU A 86 14.96 -2.47 4.75
N VAL A 87 14.21 -2.74 5.80
CA VAL A 87 14.57 -3.80 6.77
C VAL A 87 14.44 -5.13 6.04
N ASN A 88 15.50 -5.94 6.06
CA ASN A 88 15.53 -7.21 5.33
C ASN A 88 14.90 -8.32 6.18
N ASP A 89 13.83 -8.93 5.68
CA ASP A 89 13.13 -10.05 6.30
C ASP A 89 13.33 -11.39 5.58
N VAL A 90 14.18 -11.46 4.55
CA VAL A 90 14.46 -12.69 3.78
C VAL A 90 15.00 -13.82 4.66
N ASP A 91 15.83 -13.50 5.65
CA ASP A 91 16.37 -14.54 6.55
C ASP A 91 15.26 -15.23 7.37
N LYS A 92 14.18 -14.52 7.71
CA LYS A 92 13.00 -15.13 8.36
C LYS A 92 12.30 -16.10 7.42
N VAL A 93 12.17 -15.74 6.14
CA VAL A 93 11.61 -16.61 5.11
C VAL A 93 12.47 -17.85 4.92
N LYS A 94 13.80 -17.67 4.80
CA LYS A 94 14.76 -18.78 4.69
C LYS A 94 14.72 -19.73 5.91
N ALA A 95 14.48 -19.18 7.09
CA ALA A 95 14.31 -19.99 8.31
C ALA A 95 13.02 -20.81 8.26
N ALA A 96 11.91 -20.22 7.82
CA ALA A 96 10.64 -20.93 7.66
C ALA A 96 10.73 -22.05 6.61
N LEU A 97 11.38 -21.80 5.46
CA LEU A 97 11.59 -22.81 4.41
C LEU A 97 12.49 -24.00 4.84
N LYS A 98 13.34 -23.80 5.84
CA LYS A 98 14.19 -24.88 6.39
C LYS A 98 13.47 -25.71 7.43
N ASP A 99 12.39 -25.23 7.99
CA ASP A 99 11.58 -25.93 8.98
C ASP A 99 10.57 -26.84 8.25
N THR A 100 10.84 -28.15 8.23
CA THR A 100 10.02 -29.15 7.55
C THR A 100 8.63 -29.31 8.12
N GLU A 101 8.34 -28.75 9.30
CA GLU A 101 7.01 -28.73 9.89
C GLU A 101 6.16 -27.56 9.41
N LYS A 102 6.76 -26.58 8.70
CA LYS A 102 6.08 -25.41 8.16
C LYS A 102 5.68 -25.60 6.70
N ILE A 103 4.61 -24.93 6.34
CA ILE A 103 4.11 -24.79 4.96
C ILE A 103 4.23 -23.32 4.62
N VAL A 104 5.11 -23.02 3.70
CA VAL A 104 5.42 -21.61 3.33
C VAL A 104 4.64 -21.24 2.09
N ILE A 105 3.72 -20.31 2.29
CA ILE A 105 2.80 -19.82 1.26
C ILE A 105 3.20 -18.39 0.89
N PHE A 106 3.41 -18.15 -0.39
CA PHE A 106 3.66 -16.79 -0.90
C PHE A 106 2.42 -16.21 -1.55
N GLN A 107 2.21 -14.91 -1.38
CA GLN A 107 1.27 -14.11 -2.14
C GLN A 107 1.99 -12.89 -2.74
N THR A 108 1.72 -12.56 -4.00
CA THR A 108 2.49 -11.56 -4.74
C THR A 108 1.61 -10.41 -5.24
N ALA A 109 1.99 -9.17 -4.88
CA ALA A 109 1.23 -7.97 -5.25
C ALA A 109 1.39 -7.61 -6.75
N PRO A 110 0.37 -6.95 -7.37
CA PRO A 110 0.34 -6.71 -8.82
C PRO A 110 1.55 -5.97 -9.36
N ALA A 111 2.07 -4.97 -8.67
CA ALA A 111 3.20 -4.18 -9.15
C ALA A 111 4.57 -4.89 -9.07
N VAL A 112 4.68 -6.05 -8.40
CA VAL A 112 5.92 -6.84 -8.35
C VAL A 112 6.26 -7.37 -9.74
N ARG A 113 5.28 -7.90 -10.46
CA ARG A 113 5.44 -8.53 -11.78
C ARG A 113 5.86 -7.58 -12.91
N VAL A 114 5.74 -6.26 -12.69
CA VAL A 114 6.18 -5.23 -13.66
C VAL A 114 7.44 -4.49 -13.24
N GLY A 115 7.97 -4.77 -12.04
CA GLY A 115 9.20 -4.16 -11.53
C GLY A 115 10.36 -5.14 -11.37
N LEU A 116 10.07 -6.40 -11.02
CA LEU A 116 11.09 -7.39 -10.65
C LEU A 116 12.13 -7.63 -11.75
N GLY A 117 11.69 -7.68 -13.02
CA GLY A 117 12.57 -7.94 -14.17
C GLY A 117 13.71 -6.92 -14.35
N GLU A 118 13.51 -5.69 -13.88
CA GLU A 118 14.51 -4.62 -13.95
C GLU A 118 15.81 -4.97 -13.19
N ALA A 119 15.69 -5.72 -12.09
CA ALA A 119 16.84 -6.18 -11.32
C ALA A 119 17.71 -7.22 -12.08
N PHE A 120 17.17 -7.80 -13.13
CA PHE A 120 17.81 -8.81 -13.99
C PHE A 120 18.13 -8.28 -15.39
N GLY A 121 18.14 -6.94 -15.54
CA GLY A 121 18.53 -6.28 -16.80
C GLY A 121 17.44 -6.25 -17.87
N MET A 122 16.20 -6.60 -17.53
CA MET A 122 15.08 -6.47 -18.45
C MET A 122 14.63 -5.01 -18.57
N ASP A 123 13.95 -4.67 -19.65
CA ASP A 123 13.41 -3.34 -19.85
C ASP A 123 12.36 -2.99 -18.76
N PRO A 124 12.28 -1.72 -18.32
CA PRO A 124 11.28 -1.28 -17.38
C PRO A 124 9.86 -1.66 -17.82
N GLY A 125 9.08 -2.19 -16.88
CA GLY A 125 7.71 -2.63 -17.17
C GLY A 125 7.58 -3.98 -17.86
N THR A 126 8.68 -4.73 -18.06
CA THR A 126 8.58 -6.10 -18.57
C THR A 126 7.71 -6.93 -17.61
N PHE A 127 6.68 -7.56 -18.15
CA PHE A 127 5.75 -8.39 -17.38
C PHE A 127 6.37 -9.77 -17.13
N VAL A 128 6.67 -10.08 -15.87
CA VAL A 128 7.43 -11.30 -15.48
C VAL A 128 6.68 -12.19 -14.48
N GLU A 129 5.34 -12.21 -14.54
CA GLU A 129 4.49 -12.99 -13.63
C GLU A 129 4.91 -14.45 -13.57
N GLY A 130 4.96 -15.15 -14.69
CA GLY A 130 5.32 -16.57 -14.73
C GLY A 130 6.72 -16.84 -14.23
N LYS A 131 7.68 -15.99 -14.57
CA LYS A 131 9.08 -16.11 -14.07
C LYS A 131 9.17 -15.85 -12.56
N MET A 132 8.38 -14.91 -12.04
CA MET A 132 8.27 -14.63 -10.61
C MET A 132 7.76 -15.85 -9.85
N VAL A 133 6.68 -16.47 -10.34
CA VAL A 133 6.11 -17.68 -9.72
C VAL A 133 7.12 -18.83 -9.78
N ALA A 134 7.78 -19.06 -10.92
CA ALA A 134 8.81 -20.08 -11.08
C ALA A 134 10.01 -19.85 -10.12
N ALA A 135 10.43 -18.60 -9.95
CA ALA A 135 11.51 -18.27 -9.01
C ALA A 135 11.12 -18.58 -7.55
N LEU A 136 9.90 -18.22 -7.12
CA LEU A 136 9.41 -18.53 -5.78
C LEU A 136 9.35 -20.05 -5.53
N ARG A 137 8.91 -20.82 -6.53
CA ARG A 137 8.92 -22.27 -6.45
C ARG A 137 10.35 -22.84 -6.36
N THR A 138 11.27 -22.29 -7.14
CA THR A 138 12.69 -22.68 -7.08
C THR A 138 13.30 -22.36 -5.71
N LEU A 139 12.84 -21.29 -5.05
CA LEU A 139 13.26 -20.90 -3.71
C LEU A 139 12.65 -21.78 -2.61
N GLY A 140 11.64 -22.61 -2.93
CA GLY A 140 11.08 -23.62 -2.03
C GLY A 140 9.65 -23.32 -1.56
N ALA A 141 8.90 -22.44 -2.25
CA ALA A 141 7.49 -22.20 -1.93
C ALA A 141 6.64 -23.46 -2.03
N ASP A 142 5.85 -23.75 -1.01
CA ASP A 142 4.85 -24.83 -1.06
C ASP A 142 3.65 -24.42 -1.90
N TYR A 143 3.18 -23.18 -1.73
CA TYR A 143 2.12 -22.56 -2.54
C TYR A 143 2.49 -21.14 -2.93
N VAL A 144 2.02 -20.72 -4.10
CA VAL A 144 2.15 -19.33 -4.58
C VAL A 144 0.80 -18.86 -5.07
N PHE A 145 0.23 -17.87 -4.38
CA PHE A 145 -1.06 -17.26 -4.68
C PHE A 145 -0.90 -15.86 -5.25
N ASP A 146 -1.94 -15.39 -5.92
CA ASP A 146 -1.98 -14.05 -6.47
C ASP A 146 -2.68 -13.06 -5.52
N THR A 147 -1.98 -12.02 -5.08
CA THR A 147 -2.64 -10.94 -4.32
C THR A 147 -3.65 -10.16 -5.17
N ASP A 148 -3.64 -10.31 -6.51
CA ASP A 148 -4.67 -9.74 -7.38
C ASP A 148 -6.04 -10.38 -7.12
N PHE A 149 -6.09 -11.68 -6.69
CA PHE A 149 -7.29 -12.28 -6.13
C PHE A 149 -7.75 -11.55 -4.85
N GLY A 150 -6.81 -11.24 -3.94
CA GLY A 150 -7.10 -10.44 -2.75
C GLY A 150 -7.60 -9.03 -3.12
N ALA A 151 -7.12 -8.46 -4.23
CA ALA A 151 -7.63 -7.20 -4.74
C ALA A 151 -9.07 -7.33 -5.25
N ASP A 152 -9.41 -8.41 -5.95
CA ASP A 152 -10.78 -8.69 -6.35
C ASP A 152 -11.71 -8.81 -5.12
N LEU A 153 -11.26 -9.51 -4.09
CA LEU A 153 -12.01 -9.65 -2.85
C LEU A 153 -12.19 -8.30 -2.14
N THR A 154 -11.12 -7.47 -2.08
CA THR A 154 -11.20 -6.09 -1.58
C THR A 154 -12.25 -5.28 -2.34
N ILE A 155 -12.30 -5.39 -3.66
CA ILE A 155 -13.26 -4.64 -4.48
C ILE A 155 -14.70 -5.11 -4.26
N MET A 156 -14.95 -6.39 -4.05
CA MET A 156 -16.31 -6.86 -3.74
C MET A 156 -16.84 -6.21 -2.47
N GLU A 157 -16.03 -6.16 -1.42
CA GLU A 157 -16.40 -5.52 -0.15
C GLU A 157 -16.48 -3.99 -0.29
N GLU A 158 -15.45 -3.34 -0.84
CA GLU A 158 -15.33 -1.88 -0.91
C GLU A 158 -16.38 -1.25 -1.83
N ALA A 159 -16.74 -1.92 -2.95
CA ALA A 159 -17.81 -1.48 -3.84
C ALA A 159 -19.20 -1.63 -3.18
N THR A 160 -19.41 -2.69 -2.40
CA THR A 160 -20.64 -2.89 -1.64
C THR A 160 -20.76 -1.86 -0.52
N GLU A 161 -19.68 -1.59 0.20
CA GLU A 161 -19.62 -0.51 1.21
C GLU A 161 -19.95 0.85 0.58
N LEU A 162 -19.39 1.16 -0.60
CA LEU A 162 -19.69 2.40 -1.33
C LEU A 162 -21.18 2.52 -1.65
N LEU A 163 -21.80 1.46 -2.15
CA LEU A 163 -23.24 1.47 -2.45
C LEU A 163 -24.08 1.68 -1.18
N HIS A 164 -23.70 1.09 -0.06
CA HIS A 164 -24.36 1.32 1.23
C HIS A 164 -24.23 2.78 1.66
N ARG A 165 -23.02 3.37 1.57
CA ARG A 165 -22.79 4.79 1.93
C ARG A 165 -23.63 5.73 1.06
N LEU A 166 -23.75 5.45 -0.24
CA LEU A 166 -24.54 6.24 -1.17
C LEU A 166 -26.07 6.15 -0.92
N GLN A 167 -26.51 5.09 -0.26
CA GLN A 167 -27.94 4.85 0.05
C GLN A 167 -28.31 5.22 1.50
N SER A 168 -27.32 5.43 2.36
CA SER A 168 -27.49 5.75 3.78
C SER A 168 -27.17 7.22 4.04
N GLU A 169 -27.99 7.85 4.90
CA GLU A 169 -27.67 9.18 5.44
C GLU A 169 -26.84 9.10 6.74
N GLU A 170 -26.64 7.90 7.29
CA GLU A 170 -25.95 7.69 8.57
C GLU A 170 -24.43 7.49 8.40
N ILE A 171 -23.99 7.03 7.23
CA ILE A 171 -22.58 6.73 6.97
C ILE A 171 -22.00 7.83 6.08
N PRO A 172 -20.92 8.52 6.51
CA PRO A 172 -20.45 9.71 5.82
C PRO A 172 -19.80 9.37 4.45
N ILE A 173 -20.00 10.29 3.49
CA ILE A 173 -19.25 10.39 2.24
C ILE A 173 -18.28 11.58 2.31
N PRO A 174 -17.20 11.60 1.52
CA PRO A 174 -16.75 10.53 0.60
C PRO A 174 -16.25 9.31 1.35
N GLN A 175 -16.31 8.14 0.69
CA GLN A 175 -15.52 6.98 1.09
C GLN A 175 -14.08 7.17 0.60
N PHE A 176 -13.11 7.03 1.50
CA PHE A 176 -11.69 6.93 1.14
C PHE A 176 -11.25 5.47 1.07
N THR A 177 -10.43 5.12 0.09
CA THR A 177 -9.79 3.80 0.08
C THR A 177 -8.83 3.64 1.26
N SER A 178 -8.68 2.43 1.77
CA SER A 178 -7.81 2.08 2.90
C SER A 178 -6.70 1.07 2.57
N CYS A 179 -6.59 0.63 1.33
CA CYS A 179 -5.63 -0.39 0.91
C CYS A 179 -4.16 0.06 0.99
N CYS A 180 -3.88 1.37 1.09
CA CYS A 180 -2.52 1.92 1.21
C CYS A 180 -2.16 2.18 2.68
N PRO A 181 -1.32 1.35 3.33
CA PRO A 181 -1.04 1.47 4.77
C PRO A 181 -0.29 2.75 5.15
N ALA A 182 0.51 3.32 4.25
CA ALA A 182 1.16 4.59 4.51
C ALA A 182 0.17 5.77 4.50
N TRP A 183 -0.89 5.68 3.70
CA TRP A 183 -2.01 6.63 3.73
C TRP A 183 -2.82 6.46 5.02
N VAL A 184 -3.14 5.24 5.40
CA VAL A 184 -3.87 4.95 6.65
C VAL A 184 -3.11 5.51 7.86
N GLU A 185 -1.80 5.21 7.97
CA GLU A 185 -0.95 5.75 9.07
C GLU A 185 -0.89 7.29 9.05
N PHE A 186 -0.88 7.88 7.86
CA PHE A 186 -0.92 9.32 7.68
C PHE A 186 -2.26 9.93 8.14
N ALA A 187 -3.38 9.28 7.80
CA ALA A 187 -4.71 9.71 8.22
C ALA A 187 -4.90 9.56 9.74
N GLU A 188 -4.53 8.41 10.31
CA GLU A 188 -4.57 8.17 11.75
C GLU A 188 -3.77 9.20 12.56
N THR A 189 -2.67 9.68 11.98
CA THR A 189 -1.76 10.64 12.65
C THR A 189 -2.18 12.09 12.47
N PHE A 190 -2.49 12.49 11.23
CA PHE A 190 -2.67 13.92 10.88
C PHE A 190 -4.13 14.32 10.65
N TYR A 191 -5.02 13.36 10.39
CA TYR A 191 -6.42 13.58 10.06
C TYR A 191 -7.36 12.58 10.75
N PRO A 192 -7.31 12.45 12.09
CA PRO A 192 -8.10 11.44 12.81
C PRO A 192 -9.61 11.60 12.60
N ASP A 193 -10.09 12.80 12.33
CA ASP A 193 -11.51 13.05 12.06
C ASP A 193 -12.00 12.41 10.74
N LEU A 194 -11.07 12.05 9.84
CA LEU A 194 -11.41 11.36 8.60
C LEU A 194 -11.51 9.84 8.72
N LEU A 195 -11.20 9.26 9.87
CA LEU A 195 -11.17 7.80 10.03
C LEU A 195 -12.53 7.15 9.76
N GLN A 196 -13.63 7.83 10.05
CA GLN A 196 -14.98 7.38 9.74
C GLN A 196 -15.29 7.34 8.23
N HIS A 197 -14.51 8.04 7.43
CA HIS A 197 -14.60 8.06 5.97
C HIS A 197 -13.76 6.97 5.29
N LEU A 198 -12.79 6.36 6.00
CA LEU A 198 -12.01 5.26 5.45
C LEU A 198 -12.88 4.02 5.25
N SER A 199 -12.71 3.33 4.14
CA SER A 199 -13.27 1.99 3.97
C SER A 199 -12.73 1.06 5.06
N SER A 200 -13.60 0.29 5.68
CA SER A 200 -13.21 -0.71 6.67
C SER A 200 -12.60 -1.97 6.04
N THR A 201 -12.70 -2.11 4.73
CA THR A 201 -12.17 -3.25 3.99
C THR A 201 -10.64 -3.33 4.11
N LYS A 202 -10.12 -4.51 4.45
CA LYS A 202 -8.69 -4.78 4.49
C LYS A 202 -8.04 -4.62 3.11
N SER A 203 -6.76 -4.28 3.11
CA SER A 203 -5.97 -4.24 1.87
C SER A 203 -5.82 -5.63 1.23
N PRO A 204 -5.52 -5.74 -0.08
CA PRO A 204 -5.41 -7.02 -0.78
C PRO A 204 -4.54 -8.07 -0.11
N ILE A 205 -3.43 -7.69 0.51
CA ILE A 205 -2.60 -8.62 1.27
C ILE A 205 -3.29 -9.06 2.55
N SER A 206 -3.82 -8.10 3.29
CA SER A 206 -4.40 -8.32 4.61
C SER A 206 -5.78 -8.97 4.55
N ILE A 207 -6.46 -8.91 3.40
CA ILE A 207 -7.74 -9.58 3.17
C ILE A 207 -7.54 -11.04 2.76
N LEU A 208 -6.55 -11.33 1.90
CA LEU A 208 -6.23 -12.69 1.46
C LEU A 208 -5.61 -13.53 2.60
N SER A 209 -4.85 -12.89 3.47
CA SER A 209 -4.10 -13.57 4.53
C SER A 209 -4.95 -14.39 5.51
N PRO A 210 -6.02 -13.85 6.12
CA PRO A 210 -6.90 -14.65 6.97
C PRO A 210 -7.63 -15.73 6.19
N VAL A 211 -8.01 -15.49 4.93
CA VAL A 211 -8.65 -16.52 4.08
C VAL A 211 -7.72 -17.70 3.84
N ILE A 212 -6.42 -17.48 3.64
CA ILE A 212 -5.42 -18.55 3.57
C ILE A 212 -5.38 -19.34 4.86
N LYS A 213 -5.38 -18.70 6.03
CA LYS A 213 -5.24 -19.38 7.33
C LYS A 213 -6.56 -19.90 7.91
N THR A 214 -7.71 -19.57 7.31
CA THR A 214 -9.03 -20.11 7.69
C THR A 214 -9.56 -21.05 6.62
N TYR A 215 -10.17 -20.53 5.58
CA TYR A 215 -10.82 -21.32 4.53
C TYR A 215 -9.86 -22.31 3.85
N PHE A 216 -8.71 -21.84 3.33
CA PHE A 216 -7.76 -22.74 2.65
C PHE A 216 -7.16 -23.77 3.60
N ALA A 217 -6.83 -23.38 4.83
CA ALA A 217 -6.34 -24.30 5.86
C ALA A 217 -7.35 -25.43 6.13
N GLN A 218 -8.66 -25.09 6.23
CA GLN A 218 -9.74 -26.08 6.39
C GLN A 218 -9.87 -26.97 5.15
N GLN A 219 -9.92 -26.38 3.95
CA GLN A 219 -10.06 -27.13 2.70
C GLN A 219 -8.93 -28.14 2.47
N LYS A 220 -7.71 -27.79 2.88
CA LYS A 220 -6.54 -28.65 2.74
C LYS A 220 -6.25 -29.52 3.98
N ASN A 221 -7.06 -29.37 5.04
CA ASN A 221 -6.82 -30.03 6.34
C ASN A 221 -5.40 -29.75 6.87
N ILE A 222 -4.98 -28.49 6.79
CA ILE A 222 -3.69 -28.00 7.28
C ILE A 222 -3.90 -27.32 8.62
N ASP A 223 -3.05 -27.62 9.59
CA ASP A 223 -2.99 -26.87 10.85
C ASP A 223 -2.53 -25.42 10.56
N PRO A 224 -3.35 -24.40 10.85
CA PRO A 224 -3.01 -23.01 10.54
C PRO A 224 -1.74 -22.51 11.23
N LYS A 225 -1.33 -23.12 12.36
CA LYS A 225 -0.05 -22.83 13.06
C LYS A 225 1.18 -23.26 12.25
N LYS A 226 1.00 -24.17 11.31
CA LYS A 226 2.06 -24.62 10.40
C LYS A 226 2.22 -23.72 9.19
N ILE A 227 1.22 -22.92 8.86
CA ILE A 227 1.27 -21.98 7.71
C ILE A 227 2.11 -20.77 8.06
N VAL A 228 3.11 -20.51 7.24
CA VAL A 228 3.86 -19.24 7.19
C VAL A 228 3.47 -18.48 5.92
N ASN A 229 2.65 -17.46 6.08
CA ASN A 229 2.15 -16.65 5.00
C ASN A 229 3.11 -15.47 4.74
N VAL A 230 3.73 -15.46 3.56
CA VAL A 230 4.74 -14.48 3.14
C VAL A 230 4.15 -13.62 2.03
N CYS A 231 4.06 -12.30 2.24
CA CYS A 231 3.68 -11.39 1.18
C CYS A 231 4.91 -10.79 0.48
N VAL A 232 4.89 -10.79 -0.85
CA VAL A 232 5.86 -10.10 -1.70
C VAL A 232 5.21 -8.85 -2.27
N THR A 233 5.78 -7.68 -2.01
CA THR A 233 5.11 -6.41 -2.27
C THR A 233 6.06 -5.31 -2.73
N PRO A 234 5.61 -4.34 -3.53
CA PRO A 234 6.41 -3.15 -3.87
C PRO A 234 6.54 -2.16 -2.71
N CYS A 235 5.95 -2.45 -1.55
CA CYS A 235 5.65 -1.48 -0.50
C CYS A 235 6.37 -1.81 0.81
N THR A 236 7.13 -0.86 1.37
CA THR A 236 7.75 -1.02 2.69
C THR A 236 6.76 -0.84 3.83
N ALA A 237 5.68 -0.03 3.64
CA ALA A 237 4.68 0.18 4.68
C ALA A 237 3.87 -1.08 5.01
N LYS A 238 3.83 -2.06 4.11
CA LYS A 238 3.24 -3.39 4.38
C LYS A 238 3.95 -4.13 5.52
N LYS A 239 5.25 -3.86 5.75
CA LYS A 239 5.98 -4.39 6.91
C LYS A 239 5.44 -3.86 8.26
N ALA A 240 4.90 -2.65 8.27
CA ALA A 240 4.22 -2.08 9.43
C ALA A 240 2.77 -2.58 9.53
N GLU A 241 2.06 -2.63 8.41
CA GLU A 241 0.66 -3.08 8.35
C GLU A 241 0.49 -4.49 8.93
N ILE A 242 1.30 -5.47 8.51
CA ILE A 242 1.19 -6.86 9.01
C ILE A 242 1.42 -7.00 10.51
N ARG A 243 1.91 -5.96 11.19
CA ARG A 243 2.14 -5.93 12.64
C ARG A 243 0.99 -5.31 13.43
N ARG A 244 -0.01 -4.75 12.74
CA ARG A 244 -1.18 -4.16 13.39
C ARG A 244 -1.93 -5.23 14.17
N PRO A 245 -2.27 -4.98 15.46
CA PRO A 245 -2.92 -5.98 16.30
C PRO A 245 -4.31 -6.38 15.78
N GLU A 246 -5.02 -5.46 15.14
CA GLU A 246 -6.35 -5.69 14.55
C GLU A 246 -6.33 -6.63 13.33
N LEU A 247 -5.16 -6.89 12.73
CA LEU A 247 -5.01 -7.82 11.61
C LEU A 247 -4.66 -9.23 12.13
N SER A 248 -5.61 -9.86 12.81
CA SER A 248 -5.50 -11.16 13.46
C SER A 248 -6.79 -11.98 13.40
N ALA A 249 -7.56 -11.84 12.32
CA ALA A 249 -8.83 -12.54 12.16
C ALA A 249 -8.68 -14.07 12.20
N ALA A 250 -7.60 -14.61 11.61
CA ALA A 250 -7.33 -16.05 11.68
C ALA A 250 -7.09 -16.52 13.11
N GLY A 251 -6.36 -15.76 13.93
CA GLY A 251 -6.14 -16.07 15.34
C GLY A 251 -7.43 -16.08 16.14
N LEU A 252 -8.30 -15.12 15.89
CA LEU A 252 -9.62 -15.04 16.51
C LEU A 252 -10.54 -16.19 16.04
N PHE A 253 -10.50 -16.53 14.75
CA PHE A 253 -11.30 -17.62 14.18
C PHE A 253 -10.99 -18.97 14.81
N TRP A 254 -9.71 -19.25 15.10
CA TRP A 254 -9.25 -20.52 15.67
C TRP A 254 -9.15 -20.50 17.20
N ASP A 255 -9.46 -19.38 17.86
CA ASP A 255 -9.20 -19.14 19.29
C ASP A 255 -7.72 -19.40 19.68
N GLU A 256 -6.80 -18.93 18.79
CA GLU A 256 -5.35 -19.13 18.89
C GLU A 256 -4.64 -17.79 18.64
N PRO A 257 -4.49 -16.96 19.68
CA PRO A 257 -4.04 -15.55 19.52
C PRO A 257 -2.60 -15.40 19.00
N GLU A 258 -1.81 -16.46 18.99
CA GLU A 258 -0.48 -16.47 18.39
C GLU A 258 -0.48 -16.54 16.86
N ILE A 259 -1.61 -16.93 16.23
CA ILE A 259 -1.73 -16.97 14.78
C ILE A 259 -1.90 -15.56 14.26
N ARG A 260 -0.93 -15.11 13.48
CA ARG A 260 -1.01 -13.85 12.71
C ARG A 260 -1.58 -14.13 11.33
N ASP A 261 -2.35 -13.21 10.77
CA ASP A 261 -2.88 -13.35 9.40
C ASP A 261 -1.74 -13.41 8.39
N THR A 262 -0.82 -12.44 8.43
CA THR A 262 0.41 -12.40 7.63
C THR A 262 1.62 -12.50 8.55
N ASP A 263 2.56 -13.39 8.25
CA ASP A 263 3.73 -13.62 9.10
C ASP A 263 4.94 -12.76 8.67
N ILE A 264 5.21 -12.70 7.38
CA ILE A 264 6.42 -12.04 6.84
C ILE A 264 6.06 -11.20 5.62
N CYS A 265 6.71 -10.04 5.50
CA CYS A 265 6.60 -9.18 4.32
C CYS A 265 7.99 -8.90 3.75
N ILE A 266 8.21 -9.28 2.48
CA ILE A 266 9.41 -8.93 1.73
C ILE A 266 9.06 -8.04 0.55
N THR A 267 10.00 -7.18 0.17
CA THR A 267 9.83 -6.26 -0.96
C THR A 267 10.29 -6.86 -2.27
N THR A 268 9.91 -6.23 -3.39
CA THR A 268 10.42 -6.59 -4.73
C THR A 268 11.96 -6.60 -4.76
N ARG A 269 12.61 -5.64 -4.09
CA ARG A 269 14.08 -5.59 -4.02
C ARG A 269 14.67 -6.72 -3.19
N GLU A 270 14.06 -7.06 -2.06
CA GLU A 270 14.50 -8.18 -1.23
C GLU A 270 14.39 -9.50 -2.00
N LEU A 271 13.26 -9.72 -2.70
CA LEU A 271 13.08 -10.89 -3.55
C LEU A 271 14.13 -10.92 -4.67
N ALA A 272 14.35 -9.80 -5.37
CA ALA A 272 15.34 -9.72 -6.44
C ALA A 272 16.75 -10.07 -5.93
N GLN A 273 17.16 -9.50 -4.80
CA GLN A 273 18.45 -9.79 -4.19
C GLN A 273 18.56 -11.26 -3.77
N TRP A 274 17.52 -11.83 -3.19
CA TRP A 274 17.49 -13.24 -2.81
C TRP A 274 17.64 -14.18 -4.02
N ILE A 275 16.92 -13.92 -5.11
CA ILE A 275 17.06 -14.68 -6.37
C ILE A 275 18.50 -14.62 -6.91
N GLN A 276 19.14 -13.43 -6.84
CA GLN A 276 20.53 -13.24 -7.25
C GLN A 276 21.51 -14.00 -6.33
N ASP A 277 21.30 -13.95 -5.02
CA ASP A 277 22.16 -14.61 -4.02
C ASP A 277 22.13 -16.14 -4.17
N GLU A 278 20.99 -16.70 -4.57
CA GLU A 278 20.83 -18.14 -4.86
C GLU A 278 21.30 -18.52 -6.29
N ASN A 279 21.82 -17.56 -7.06
CA ASN A 279 22.29 -17.74 -8.43
C ASN A 279 21.23 -18.33 -9.39
N ILE A 280 19.96 -17.98 -9.20
CA ILE A 280 18.88 -18.41 -10.08
C ILE A 280 18.94 -17.58 -11.38
N ASP A 281 18.98 -18.27 -12.52
CA ASP A 281 18.95 -17.64 -13.85
C ASP A 281 17.52 -17.20 -14.19
N PHE A 282 17.11 -16.09 -13.56
CA PHE A 282 15.74 -15.58 -13.62
C PHE A 282 15.25 -15.33 -15.05
N ALA A 283 16.10 -14.81 -15.91
CA ALA A 283 15.75 -14.48 -17.30
C ALA A 283 15.36 -15.71 -18.13
N ASN A 284 15.96 -16.86 -17.85
CA ASN A 284 15.76 -18.11 -18.56
C ASN A 284 14.85 -19.11 -17.85
N LEU A 285 14.23 -18.76 -16.71
CA LEU A 285 13.22 -19.61 -16.09
C LEU A 285 12.06 -19.86 -17.05
N GLU A 286 11.54 -21.07 -17.07
CA GLU A 286 10.24 -21.35 -17.66
C GLU A 286 9.14 -20.73 -16.80
N ASP A 287 8.06 -20.26 -17.44
CA ASP A 287 6.97 -19.59 -16.70
C ASP A 287 6.21 -20.59 -15.82
N GLY A 288 6.08 -20.26 -14.54
CA GLY A 288 5.23 -20.95 -13.60
C GLY A 288 3.80 -20.39 -13.59
N GLN A 289 2.92 -21.09 -12.88
CA GLN A 289 1.54 -20.67 -12.68
C GLN A 289 1.22 -20.60 -11.18
N PHE A 290 0.34 -19.69 -10.80
CA PHE A 290 -0.22 -19.65 -9.46
C PHE A 290 -0.97 -20.94 -9.13
N ASP A 291 -1.06 -21.25 -7.85
CA ASP A 291 -1.88 -22.35 -7.37
C ASP A 291 -3.36 -21.99 -7.41
N LYS A 292 -4.20 -22.97 -7.68
CA LYS A 292 -5.66 -22.83 -7.64
C LYS A 292 -6.15 -22.56 -6.22
N ALA A 293 -7.30 -21.98 -6.13
CA ALA A 293 -8.06 -21.44 -5.03
C ALA A 293 -7.90 -19.91 -4.88
N PHE A 294 -6.71 -19.35 -5.18
CA PHE A 294 -6.46 -17.90 -5.13
C PHE A 294 -5.43 -17.50 -6.19
N GLY A 295 -5.50 -18.10 -7.34
CA GLY A 295 -4.58 -17.87 -8.45
C GLY A 295 -5.20 -17.15 -9.64
N GLU A 296 -6.54 -17.13 -9.73
CA GLU A 296 -7.24 -16.40 -10.77
C GLU A 296 -7.54 -14.96 -10.32
N ALA A 297 -7.36 -14.01 -11.21
CA ALA A 297 -7.60 -12.61 -10.92
C ALA A 297 -8.22 -11.90 -12.12
N SER A 298 -9.07 -10.90 -11.81
CA SER A 298 -9.63 -10.04 -12.83
C SER A 298 -8.66 -8.94 -13.28
N GLY A 299 -8.94 -8.33 -14.43
CA GLY A 299 -8.27 -7.09 -14.83
C GLY A 299 -8.40 -5.99 -13.78
N GLY A 300 -9.56 -5.92 -13.08
CA GLY A 300 -9.78 -5.03 -11.95
C GLY A 300 -8.78 -5.24 -10.82
N GLY A 301 -8.50 -6.48 -10.42
CA GLY A 301 -7.47 -6.81 -9.42
C GLY A 301 -6.07 -6.38 -9.87
N ARG A 302 -5.73 -6.61 -11.15
CA ARG A 302 -4.41 -6.27 -11.71
C ARG A 302 -4.12 -4.78 -11.70
N ILE A 303 -5.10 -3.91 -12.01
CA ILE A 303 -4.89 -2.45 -12.09
C ILE A 303 -4.68 -1.77 -10.73
N PHE A 304 -4.86 -2.47 -9.60
CA PHE A 304 -4.52 -1.96 -8.26
C PHE A 304 -3.09 -1.43 -8.12
N GLY A 305 -2.19 -1.89 -8.96
CA GLY A 305 -0.81 -1.39 -8.99
C GLY A 305 -0.67 0.08 -9.38
N ASN A 306 -1.65 0.65 -10.05
CA ASN A 306 -1.66 2.00 -10.59
C ASN A 306 -2.53 2.96 -9.78
N SER A 307 -2.17 4.23 -9.73
CA SER A 307 -3.06 5.27 -9.19
C SER A 307 -4.28 5.46 -10.08
N GLY A 308 -5.45 5.36 -9.49
CA GLY A 308 -6.76 5.32 -10.14
C GLY A 308 -7.28 3.91 -10.40
N GLY A 309 -6.44 2.89 -10.22
CA GLY A 309 -6.82 1.50 -10.50
C GLY A 309 -7.81 0.92 -9.51
N VAL A 310 -7.64 1.21 -8.21
CA VAL A 310 -8.59 0.77 -7.17
C VAL A 310 -9.96 1.37 -7.41
N MET A 311 -9.99 2.68 -7.63
CA MET A 311 -11.22 3.40 -7.94
C MET A 311 -11.91 2.85 -9.19
N GLU A 312 -11.15 2.64 -10.27
CA GLU A 312 -11.69 2.10 -11.50
C GLU A 312 -12.30 0.71 -11.29
N ALA A 313 -11.61 -0.17 -10.57
CA ALA A 313 -12.10 -1.51 -10.24
C ALA A 313 -13.36 -1.47 -9.36
N ALA A 314 -13.38 -0.62 -8.33
CA ALA A 314 -14.53 -0.46 -7.43
C ALA A 314 -15.77 0.05 -8.18
N ILE A 315 -15.60 1.06 -9.03
CA ILE A 315 -16.72 1.63 -9.78
C ILE A 315 -17.21 0.68 -10.88
N ARG A 316 -16.33 -0.08 -11.55
CA ARG A 316 -16.73 -1.15 -12.47
C ARG A 316 -17.66 -2.17 -11.78
N THR A 317 -17.32 -2.56 -10.56
CA THR A 317 -18.06 -3.54 -9.75
C THR A 317 -19.37 -2.94 -9.20
N ALA A 318 -19.31 -1.74 -8.60
CA ALA A 318 -20.50 -1.03 -8.11
C ALA A 318 -21.53 -0.77 -9.23
N TYR A 319 -21.06 -0.42 -10.42
CA TYR A 319 -21.93 -0.28 -11.59
C TYR A 319 -22.70 -1.57 -11.90
N HIS A 320 -21.99 -2.71 -11.90
CA HIS A 320 -22.63 -4.00 -12.12
C HIS A 320 -23.62 -4.35 -11.02
N MET A 321 -23.22 -4.23 -9.75
CA MET A 321 -24.09 -4.54 -8.61
C MET A 321 -25.39 -3.72 -8.64
N PHE A 322 -25.31 -2.46 -9.07
CA PHE A 322 -26.48 -1.60 -9.15
C PHE A 322 -27.34 -1.82 -10.41
N THR A 323 -26.69 -2.06 -11.57
CA THR A 323 -27.42 -2.10 -12.88
C THR A 323 -27.66 -3.50 -13.41
N GLY A 324 -26.99 -4.52 -12.87
CA GLY A 324 -26.96 -5.89 -13.43
C GLY A 324 -26.21 -6.00 -14.76
N ARG A 325 -25.42 -4.99 -15.15
CA ARG A 325 -24.72 -4.92 -16.44
C ARG A 325 -23.23 -4.61 -16.23
N PRO A 326 -22.33 -5.11 -17.12
CA PRO A 326 -20.93 -4.71 -17.06
C PRO A 326 -20.78 -3.21 -17.34
N ALA A 327 -19.81 -2.57 -16.70
CA ALA A 327 -19.49 -1.17 -16.94
C ALA A 327 -19.03 -0.96 -18.40
N PRO A 328 -19.45 0.13 -19.07
CA PRO A 328 -18.98 0.46 -20.40
C PRO A 328 -17.45 0.63 -20.45
N LYS A 329 -16.85 0.36 -21.61
CA LYS A 329 -15.44 0.69 -21.85
C LYS A 329 -15.27 2.22 -21.71
N ASP A 330 -14.15 2.65 -21.12
CA ASP A 330 -13.85 4.07 -20.86
C ASP A 330 -14.91 4.78 -19.97
N PHE A 331 -15.51 3.99 -19.05
CA PHE A 331 -16.58 4.47 -18.17
C PHE A 331 -16.16 5.62 -17.23
N ILE A 332 -14.87 5.69 -16.87
CA ILE A 332 -14.34 6.71 -15.96
C ILE A 332 -13.40 7.66 -16.72
N PRO A 333 -13.90 8.82 -17.16
CA PRO A 333 -13.08 9.80 -17.88
C PRO A 333 -12.25 10.63 -16.90
N PHE A 334 -11.10 10.10 -16.45
CA PHE A 334 -10.21 10.83 -15.56
C PHE A 334 -9.60 12.07 -16.21
N GLU A 335 -9.75 13.20 -15.53
CA GLU A 335 -9.10 14.47 -15.90
C GLU A 335 -8.04 14.86 -14.86
N PRO A 336 -6.82 15.27 -15.28
CA PRO A 336 -5.80 15.76 -14.37
C PRO A 336 -6.19 17.09 -13.73
N VAL A 337 -5.93 17.25 -12.44
CA VAL A 337 -6.18 18.50 -11.72
C VAL A 337 -5.03 19.46 -11.97
N ARG A 338 -5.36 20.66 -12.49
CA ARG A 338 -4.37 21.69 -12.80
C ARG A 338 -3.60 22.12 -11.55
N GLY A 339 -2.27 22.07 -11.62
CA GLY A 339 -1.37 22.46 -10.52
C GLY A 339 -1.08 21.37 -9.51
N LEU A 340 -1.75 20.20 -9.57
CA LEU A 340 -1.49 19.04 -8.72
C LEU A 340 -1.13 17.84 -9.58
N GLN A 341 0.18 17.60 -9.76
CA GLN A 341 0.63 16.38 -10.43
C GLN A 341 0.31 15.16 -9.56
N GLY A 342 -0.41 14.18 -10.13
CA GLY A 342 -0.80 12.96 -9.40
C GLY A 342 -2.20 13.03 -8.78
N VAL A 343 -2.99 14.07 -9.11
CA VAL A 343 -4.43 14.14 -8.78
C VAL A 343 -5.24 14.12 -10.06
N LYS A 344 -6.19 13.18 -10.14
CA LYS A 344 -7.15 13.02 -11.23
C LYS A 344 -8.55 13.06 -10.66
N LYS A 345 -9.49 13.65 -11.38
CA LYS A 345 -10.92 13.69 -11.03
C LYS A 345 -11.74 13.14 -12.16
N ALA A 346 -12.90 12.61 -11.82
CA ALA A 346 -13.91 12.21 -12.80
C ALA A 346 -15.31 12.43 -12.23
N THR A 347 -16.27 12.55 -13.11
CA THR A 347 -17.70 12.44 -12.79
C THR A 347 -18.23 11.20 -13.49
N VAL A 348 -18.81 10.31 -12.72
CA VAL A 348 -19.35 9.03 -13.21
C VAL A 348 -20.85 9.01 -12.94
N ILE A 349 -21.64 8.61 -13.93
CA ILE A 349 -23.10 8.57 -13.83
C ILE A 349 -23.58 7.16 -14.10
N PHE A 350 -24.29 6.58 -13.14
CA PHE A 350 -25.03 5.34 -13.36
C PHE A 350 -26.35 5.30 -12.58
N GLY A 351 -27.43 4.93 -13.27
CA GLY A 351 -28.76 5.03 -12.70
C GLY A 351 -29.10 6.47 -12.33
N HIS A 352 -29.43 6.69 -11.08
CA HIS A 352 -29.70 8.01 -10.51
C HIS A 352 -28.51 8.61 -9.75
N PHE A 353 -27.40 7.89 -9.66
CA PHE A 353 -26.19 8.36 -8.98
C PHE A 353 -25.33 9.22 -9.89
N VAL A 354 -24.88 10.35 -9.38
CA VAL A 354 -23.84 11.20 -9.95
C VAL A 354 -22.70 11.20 -8.96
N LEU A 355 -21.64 10.45 -9.28
CA LEU A 355 -20.47 10.31 -8.40
C LEU A 355 -19.35 11.24 -8.85
N HIS A 356 -18.92 12.12 -7.97
CA HIS A 356 -17.67 12.85 -8.15
C HIS A 356 -16.56 12.08 -7.42
N VAL A 357 -15.53 11.72 -8.16
CA VAL A 357 -14.46 10.86 -7.66
C VAL A 357 -13.09 11.49 -7.88
N ALA A 358 -12.14 11.16 -7.01
CA ALA A 358 -10.76 11.62 -7.14
C ALA A 358 -9.75 10.50 -6.86
N ALA A 359 -8.73 10.38 -7.69
CA ALA A 359 -7.60 9.48 -7.47
C ALA A 359 -6.33 10.31 -7.22
N ILE A 360 -5.69 10.07 -6.08
CA ILE A 360 -4.59 10.88 -5.57
C ILE A 360 -3.36 10.00 -5.34
N SER A 361 -2.21 10.42 -5.86
CA SER A 361 -0.93 9.78 -5.59
C SER A 361 0.10 10.76 -5.03
N GLY A 362 0.78 10.33 -3.94
CA GLY A 362 1.67 11.16 -3.14
C GLY A 362 0.95 11.85 -1.97
N LEU A 363 1.46 11.67 -0.74
CA LEU A 363 0.82 12.22 0.47
C LEU A 363 0.79 13.75 0.50
N GLY A 364 1.76 14.43 -0.13
CA GLY A 364 1.70 15.89 -0.27
C GLY A 364 0.51 16.35 -1.11
N ASN A 365 0.17 15.60 -2.17
CA ASN A 365 -1.04 15.86 -2.94
C ASN A 365 -2.30 15.55 -2.13
N ALA A 366 -2.29 14.46 -1.35
CA ALA A 366 -3.40 14.09 -0.48
C ALA A 366 -3.64 15.18 0.58
N ARG A 367 -2.58 15.67 1.24
CA ARG A 367 -2.67 16.78 2.19
C ARG A 367 -3.28 18.01 1.55
N ALA A 368 -2.73 18.45 0.42
CA ALA A 368 -3.20 19.66 -0.27
C ALA A 368 -4.66 19.54 -0.71
N PHE A 369 -5.08 18.35 -1.12
CA PHE A 369 -6.45 18.08 -1.54
C PHE A 369 -7.42 18.07 -0.35
N ILE A 370 -7.07 17.37 0.72
CA ILE A 370 -7.88 17.27 1.94
C ILE A 370 -8.00 18.65 2.61
N ASP A 371 -6.89 19.38 2.76
CA ASP A 371 -6.91 20.72 3.35
C ASP A 371 -7.80 21.69 2.54
N ASP A 372 -7.83 21.54 1.20
CA ASP A 372 -8.72 22.33 0.34
C ASP A 372 -10.20 21.95 0.56
N LEU A 373 -10.51 20.65 0.70
CA LEU A 373 -11.87 20.19 1.02
C LEU A 373 -12.34 20.70 2.38
N ILE A 374 -11.49 20.60 3.40
CA ILE A 374 -11.79 21.11 4.76
C ILE A 374 -12.05 22.62 4.70
N LYS A 375 -11.15 23.38 4.07
CA LYS A 375 -11.24 24.83 4.00
C LYS A 375 -12.48 25.34 3.28
N ASN A 376 -12.95 24.61 2.26
CA ASN A 376 -14.07 25.03 1.42
C ASN A 376 -15.40 24.35 1.85
N ASP A 377 -15.37 23.53 2.89
CA ASP A 377 -16.53 22.74 3.35
C ASP A 377 -17.16 21.94 2.20
N SER A 378 -16.29 21.22 1.45
CA SER A 378 -16.67 20.58 0.19
C SER A 378 -16.42 19.06 0.19
N PHE A 379 -16.41 18.43 1.37
CA PHE A 379 -16.28 16.98 1.48
C PHE A 379 -17.42 16.25 0.78
N GLU A 380 -18.64 16.69 1.01
CA GLU A 380 -19.86 16.08 0.45
C GLU A 380 -19.97 16.21 -1.08
N ASP A 381 -19.13 17.06 -1.71
CA ASP A 381 -19.05 17.15 -3.17
C ASP A 381 -18.47 15.86 -3.80
N TYR A 382 -17.79 15.02 -3.00
CA TYR A 382 -17.17 13.78 -3.47
C TYR A 382 -17.89 12.55 -2.89
N SER A 383 -17.93 11.50 -3.69
CA SER A 383 -18.50 10.21 -3.30
C SER A 383 -17.42 9.20 -2.94
N PHE A 384 -16.30 9.19 -3.69
CA PHE A 384 -15.24 8.21 -3.51
C PHE A 384 -13.87 8.81 -3.83
N ILE A 385 -12.89 8.60 -2.95
CA ILE A 385 -11.54 9.15 -3.09
C ILE A 385 -10.49 8.05 -2.88
N GLU A 386 -9.72 7.76 -3.91
CA GLU A 386 -8.56 6.88 -3.82
C GLU A 386 -7.33 7.68 -3.37
N VAL A 387 -6.59 7.19 -2.37
CA VAL A 387 -5.32 7.76 -1.95
C VAL A 387 -4.21 6.71 -1.96
N MET A 388 -3.18 6.94 -2.77
CA MET A 388 -1.94 6.19 -2.79
C MET A 388 -0.78 7.06 -2.30
N ALA A 389 -0.05 6.62 -1.27
CA ALA A 389 1.07 7.38 -0.71
C ALA A 389 2.24 7.55 -1.68
N CYS A 390 2.44 6.59 -2.59
CA CYS A 390 3.55 6.63 -3.54
C CYS A 390 3.17 7.36 -4.83
N PRO A 391 4.05 8.19 -5.40
CA PRO A 391 3.82 8.80 -6.69
C PRO A 391 3.58 7.75 -7.79
N GLY A 392 2.46 7.88 -8.51
CA GLY A 392 2.04 6.94 -9.55
C GLY A 392 1.33 5.68 -9.05
N GLY A 393 1.21 5.48 -7.73
CA GLY A 393 0.66 4.28 -7.10
C GLY A 393 1.73 3.27 -6.69
N CYS A 394 1.36 2.01 -6.53
CA CYS A 394 2.25 0.94 -6.07
C CYS A 394 3.41 0.64 -7.03
N ILE A 395 3.28 0.97 -8.32
CA ILE A 395 4.37 0.89 -9.32
C ILE A 395 5.56 1.79 -8.95
N GLY A 396 5.35 2.84 -8.16
CA GLY A 396 6.37 3.73 -7.58
C GLY A 396 6.69 3.42 -6.12
N GLY A 397 6.33 2.24 -5.64
CA GLY A 397 6.45 1.84 -4.24
C GLY A 397 7.87 1.88 -3.68
N GLY A 398 7.98 2.14 -2.36
CA GLY A 398 9.25 2.25 -1.66
C GLY A 398 10.13 0.99 -1.69
N GLY A 399 9.55 -0.17 -2.00
CA GLY A 399 10.21 -1.47 -2.16
C GLY A 399 10.51 -1.89 -3.61
N GLN A 400 10.13 -1.09 -4.62
CA GLN A 400 10.44 -1.34 -6.02
C GLN A 400 11.93 -1.11 -6.36
N PRO A 401 12.45 -1.70 -7.43
CA PRO A 401 13.80 -1.42 -7.92
C PRO A 401 14.07 0.09 -8.02
N LYS A 402 15.25 0.50 -7.54
CA LYS A 402 15.63 1.93 -7.50
C LYS A 402 15.88 2.46 -8.90
N VAL A 403 15.28 3.61 -9.19
CA VAL A 403 15.38 4.28 -10.48
C VAL A 403 16.15 5.59 -10.33
N LYS A 404 17.03 5.89 -11.28
CA LYS A 404 17.75 7.18 -11.32
C LYS A 404 16.75 8.32 -11.58
N LEU A 405 16.86 9.42 -10.84
CA LEU A 405 15.93 10.54 -10.87
C LEU A 405 15.46 10.97 -12.28
N PRO A 406 16.34 11.14 -13.29
CA PRO A 406 15.90 11.56 -14.63
C PRO A 406 15.00 10.54 -15.34
N GLN A 407 14.99 9.28 -14.89
CA GLN A 407 14.27 8.18 -15.54
C GLN A 407 13.00 7.77 -14.81
N VAL A 408 12.74 8.29 -13.62
CA VAL A 408 11.61 7.87 -12.77
C VAL A 408 10.29 7.90 -13.50
N LYS A 409 9.97 9.02 -14.15
CA LYS A 409 8.72 9.18 -14.90
C LYS A 409 8.59 8.15 -16.02
N LYS A 410 9.63 7.97 -16.84
CA LYS A 410 9.63 7.00 -17.95
C LYS A 410 9.44 5.57 -17.46
N VAL A 411 10.09 5.19 -16.35
CA VAL A 411 9.97 3.85 -15.77
C VAL A 411 8.56 3.63 -15.20
N GLN A 412 8.02 4.61 -14.50
CA GLN A 412 6.64 4.52 -14.00
C GLN A 412 5.62 4.41 -15.13
N GLU A 413 5.76 5.19 -16.20
CA GLU A 413 4.90 5.09 -17.38
C GLU A 413 4.97 3.70 -18.02
N ALA A 414 6.16 3.10 -18.12
CA ALA A 414 6.32 1.76 -18.67
C ALA A 414 5.67 0.68 -17.79
N ARG A 415 5.85 0.75 -16.47
CA ARG A 415 5.20 -0.16 -15.51
C ARG A 415 3.67 -0.02 -15.55
N THR A 416 3.17 1.22 -15.60
CA THR A 416 1.73 1.53 -15.72
C THR A 416 1.14 0.94 -16.99
N ALA A 417 1.78 1.18 -18.13
CA ALA A 417 1.33 0.67 -19.43
C ALA A 417 1.27 -0.87 -19.45
N SER A 418 2.22 -1.54 -18.80
CA SER A 418 2.26 -3.00 -18.71
C SER A 418 1.10 -3.57 -17.88
N ILE A 419 0.74 -2.93 -16.77
CA ILE A 419 -0.41 -3.34 -15.95
C ILE A 419 -1.72 -3.15 -16.71
N TYR A 420 -1.95 -2.00 -17.37
CA TYR A 420 -3.16 -1.79 -18.17
C TYR A 420 -3.23 -2.73 -19.37
N LYS A 421 -2.10 -3.02 -20.00
CA LYS A 421 -2.05 -4.04 -21.05
C LYS A 421 -2.49 -5.42 -20.54
N SER A 422 -2.06 -5.79 -19.35
CA SER A 422 -2.48 -7.05 -18.70
C SER A 422 -3.99 -7.07 -18.41
N ASP A 423 -4.60 -5.95 -18.00
CA ASP A 423 -6.07 -5.82 -17.86
C ASP A 423 -6.76 -5.99 -19.22
N GLU A 424 -6.23 -5.37 -20.29
CA GLU A 424 -6.79 -5.51 -21.62
C GLU A 424 -6.73 -6.95 -22.16
N GLU A 425 -5.69 -7.70 -21.83
CA GLU A 425 -5.47 -9.08 -22.28
C GLU A 425 -6.21 -10.13 -21.43
N THR A 426 -6.65 -9.79 -20.22
CA THR A 426 -7.39 -10.70 -19.34
C THR A 426 -8.86 -10.78 -19.75
N ASP A 427 -9.42 -11.99 -19.82
CA ASP A 427 -10.84 -12.21 -20.17
C ASP A 427 -11.79 -11.78 -19.05
N VAL A 428 -11.41 -12.04 -17.79
CA VAL A 428 -12.15 -11.64 -16.58
C VAL A 428 -11.84 -10.18 -16.28
N LYS A 429 -12.78 -9.26 -16.53
CA LYS A 429 -12.54 -7.81 -16.46
C LYS A 429 -12.80 -7.20 -15.10
N ALA A 430 -13.69 -7.75 -14.32
CA ALA A 430 -14.13 -7.20 -13.06
C ALA A 430 -14.20 -8.29 -11.98
N SER A 431 -14.06 -7.88 -10.73
CA SER A 431 -13.94 -8.77 -9.58
C SER A 431 -15.12 -9.73 -9.41
N TRP A 432 -16.34 -9.28 -9.70
CA TRP A 432 -17.53 -10.11 -9.64
C TRP A 432 -17.58 -11.22 -10.72
N GLN A 433 -16.71 -11.17 -11.74
CA GLN A 433 -16.59 -12.20 -12.78
C GLN A 433 -15.56 -13.28 -12.43
N ASN A 434 -14.82 -13.12 -11.34
CA ASN A 434 -13.81 -14.08 -10.93
C ASN A 434 -14.49 -15.31 -10.29
N PRO A 435 -14.39 -16.51 -10.89
CA PRO A 435 -15.09 -17.69 -10.38
C PRO A 435 -14.56 -18.15 -9.01
N GLU A 436 -13.27 -17.94 -8.71
CA GLU A 436 -12.72 -18.29 -7.39
C GLU A 436 -13.26 -17.35 -6.29
N ILE A 437 -13.65 -16.10 -6.63
CA ILE A 437 -14.35 -15.19 -5.71
C ILE A 437 -15.77 -15.68 -5.42
N GLU A 438 -16.51 -16.07 -6.46
CA GLU A 438 -17.87 -16.63 -6.30
C GLU A 438 -17.84 -17.88 -5.43
N GLU A 439 -16.91 -18.83 -5.71
CA GLU A 439 -16.73 -20.03 -4.90
C GLU A 439 -16.41 -19.72 -3.42
N LEU A 440 -15.57 -18.72 -3.15
CA LEU A 440 -15.21 -18.34 -1.79
C LEU A 440 -16.40 -17.77 -1.01
N TYR A 441 -17.22 -16.93 -1.63
CA TYR A 441 -18.44 -16.41 -0.98
C TYR A 441 -19.44 -17.55 -0.74
N GLU A 442 -19.74 -18.37 -1.72
CA GLU A 442 -20.69 -19.48 -1.57
C GLU A 442 -20.26 -20.50 -0.50
N ALA A 443 -18.94 -20.77 -0.39
CA ALA A 443 -18.44 -21.81 0.48
C ALA A 443 -18.12 -21.34 1.91
N PHE A 444 -17.84 -20.04 2.11
CA PHE A 444 -17.28 -19.56 3.38
C PHE A 444 -17.76 -18.18 3.84
N LEU A 445 -17.85 -17.22 2.95
CA LEU A 445 -18.13 -15.82 3.34
C LEU A 445 -19.61 -15.44 3.28
N ASP A 446 -20.46 -16.21 2.58
CA ASP A 446 -21.85 -15.96 2.27
C ASP A 446 -22.03 -14.87 1.20
N GLU A 447 -22.09 -13.60 1.58
CA GLU A 447 -22.20 -12.46 0.68
C GLU A 447 -21.34 -11.29 1.17
N PRO A 448 -21.01 -10.30 0.31
CA PRO A 448 -20.29 -9.11 0.75
C PRO A 448 -20.99 -8.41 1.92
N LEU A 449 -20.19 -7.96 2.90
CA LEU A 449 -20.63 -7.38 4.17
C LEU A 449 -21.48 -8.31 5.06
N SER A 450 -21.48 -9.63 4.80
CA SER A 450 -22.06 -10.60 5.73
C SER A 450 -21.28 -10.62 7.05
N GLU A 451 -21.84 -11.25 8.10
CA GLU A 451 -21.19 -11.37 9.41
C GLU A 451 -19.80 -12.06 9.30
N MET A 452 -19.66 -13.09 8.46
CA MET A 452 -18.39 -13.78 8.24
C MET A 452 -17.42 -12.92 7.41
N ALA A 453 -17.93 -12.19 6.39
CA ALA A 453 -17.12 -11.26 5.61
C ALA A 453 -16.61 -10.11 6.48
N GLU A 454 -17.48 -9.47 7.27
CA GLU A 454 -17.07 -8.40 8.19
C GLU A 454 -16.02 -8.90 9.21
N PHE A 455 -16.24 -10.06 9.81
CA PHE A 455 -15.29 -10.65 10.75
C PHE A 455 -13.92 -10.93 10.13
N THR A 456 -13.90 -11.46 8.90
CA THR A 456 -12.67 -11.95 8.27
C THR A 456 -11.96 -10.86 7.48
N LEU A 457 -12.71 -10.02 6.75
CA LEU A 457 -12.21 -9.16 5.68
C LEU A 457 -12.14 -7.68 6.07
N HIS A 458 -12.77 -7.27 7.18
CA HIS A 458 -12.81 -5.88 7.60
C HIS A 458 -11.89 -5.61 8.79
N THR A 459 -11.59 -4.33 9.02
CA THR A 459 -10.72 -3.85 10.09
C THR A 459 -11.19 -2.47 10.57
N TYR A 460 -10.52 -1.93 11.57
CA TYR A 460 -10.77 -0.60 12.10
C TYR A 460 -9.48 0.20 12.18
N PHE A 461 -9.61 1.50 12.35
CA PHE A 461 -8.50 2.45 12.43
C PHE A 461 -8.55 3.21 13.74
N SER A 462 -7.39 3.68 14.20
CA SER A 462 -7.28 4.33 15.51
C SER A 462 -6.66 5.72 15.39
N ASP A 463 -7.19 6.67 16.15
CA ASP A 463 -6.59 7.99 16.30
C ASP A 463 -5.19 7.87 16.92
N LYS A 464 -4.17 8.21 16.14
CA LYS A 464 -2.76 8.23 16.54
C LYS A 464 -2.20 9.66 16.67
N SER A 465 -3.07 10.66 16.67
CA SER A 465 -2.66 12.08 16.78
C SER A 465 -1.90 12.40 18.07
N ASP A 466 -2.02 11.56 19.10
CA ASP A 466 -1.21 11.66 20.32
C ASP A 466 0.30 11.53 20.05
N GLN A 467 0.69 10.86 18.97
CA GLN A 467 2.10 10.79 18.54
C GLN A 467 2.67 12.15 18.16
N LEU A 468 1.84 13.12 17.78
CA LEU A 468 2.22 14.51 17.54
C LEU A 468 2.64 15.23 18.83
N GLY A 469 2.54 14.56 19.99
CA GLY A 469 2.89 15.08 21.27
C GLY A 469 1.85 16.04 21.83
N ARG A 470 2.28 16.92 22.77
CA ARG A 470 1.39 17.87 23.45
C ARG A 470 0.73 18.91 22.52
N MET A 471 0.85 18.75 21.22
CA MET A 471 0.30 19.67 20.22
C MET A 471 -1.22 19.63 20.09
N LYS A 472 -1.95 18.74 20.77
CA LYS A 472 -3.42 18.82 20.84
C LYS A 472 -3.95 20.18 21.33
N ASN A 473 -3.09 21.00 21.97
CA ASN A 473 -3.44 22.33 22.49
C ASN A 473 -2.53 23.46 21.98
N LEU A 474 -1.68 23.20 21.02
CA LEU A 474 -0.83 24.22 20.42
C LEU A 474 -1.26 24.42 18.95
N THR A 475 -1.44 25.68 18.58
CA THR A 475 -1.55 26.04 17.16
C THR A 475 -0.41 25.35 16.44
N PRO A 476 -0.69 24.49 15.44
CA PRO A 476 0.37 23.81 14.71
C PRO A 476 1.39 24.83 14.21
N GLN A 477 2.66 24.58 14.50
CA GLN A 477 3.71 25.45 13.99
C GLN A 477 3.74 25.28 12.48
N THR A 478 3.42 26.34 11.74
CA THR A 478 3.62 26.37 10.30
C THR A 478 5.11 26.17 10.05
N ASN A 479 5.45 25.17 9.24
CA ASN A 479 6.81 25.06 8.74
C ASN A 479 7.13 26.35 7.95
N PRO A 480 8.10 27.16 8.38
CA PRO A 480 8.47 28.40 7.67
C PRO A 480 8.99 28.10 6.25
N MET A 481 9.32 26.86 5.93
CA MET A 481 9.74 26.39 4.62
C MET A 481 8.59 25.88 3.76
N SER A 482 7.37 25.76 4.30
CA SER A 482 6.17 25.37 3.57
C SER A 482 5.10 26.45 3.66
N PRO A 483 5.08 27.44 2.75
CA PRO A 483 4.14 28.55 2.80
C PRO A 483 2.68 28.17 2.54
N LYS A 484 2.36 26.89 2.34
CA LYS A 484 1.03 26.42 1.93
C LYS A 484 0.22 25.77 3.06
N TYR A 485 0.82 25.42 4.20
CA TYR A 485 0.09 24.80 5.29
C TYR A 485 -0.41 25.88 6.27
N LYS A 486 -1.71 26.01 6.38
CA LYS A 486 -2.37 26.64 7.52
C LYS A 486 -3.09 25.54 8.29
N PRO A 487 -2.75 25.34 9.57
CA PRO A 487 -3.47 24.38 10.39
C PRO A 487 -4.95 24.78 10.51
N PRO A 488 -5.86 23.82 10.70
CA PRO A 488 -7.23 24.14 11.07
C PRO A 488 -7.21 25.01 12.32
N THR A 489 -7.88 26.15 12.25
CA THR A 489 -8.07 27.01 13.42
C THR A 489 -8.99 26.28 14.36
N THR A 490 -8.48 25.87 15.54
CA THR A 490 -9.31 25.49 16.66
C THR A 490 -9.93 26.78 17.24
N GLU A 491 -11.00 27.26 16.64
CA GLU A 491 -11.99 28.12 17.28
C GLU A 491 -13.34 27.41 17.15
N GLU A 492 -13.68 26.73 18.19
CA GLU A 492 -14.86 26.66 19.04
C GLU A 492 -14.91 25.34 19.80
#